data_13d6cf60a37e7b1f9fb422beafebf7d4
#
_entry.id   13d6cf60a37e7b1f9fb422beafebf7d4
#
_cell.length_a   1.000
_cell.length_b   1.000
_cell.length_c   1.000
_cell.angle_alpha   90.00
_cell.angle_beta   90.00
_cell.angle_gamma   90.00
#
_symmetry.space_group_name_H-M   'P 1'
#
loop_
_entity.id
_entity.type
_entity.pdbx_description
1 polymer ?
#
loop_
_entity_poly.entity_id
_entity_poly.type
_entity_poly.pdbx_seq_one_letter_code
_entity_poly.pdbx_strand_id
1 'polypeptide(L)'
;MTEFDWDPAKAAANLRKHGVSFEEAQSVFHDEFAVQFFDEAHAADEDRFLMLGMSSGANLLLVCHCERGGGSVIRIISARKATKQESAFYGR
;
A
#
# COMPACT_ATOMS: atom_id res chain seq x y z
N MET A 1 -14.38 8.67 8.41
CA MET A 1 -13.81 7.32 8.48
C MET A 1 -13.27 6.93 7.12
N THR A 2 -12.07 6.39 7.06
CA THR A 2 -11.46 5.97 5.79
C THR A 2 -11.96 4.59 5.41
N GLU A 3 -12.39 4.45 4.17
CA GLU A 3 -12.79 3.16 3.63
C GLU A 3 -11.71 2.63 2.70
N PHE A 4 -11.63 1.31 2.59
CA PHE A 4 -10.69 0.63 1.71
C PHE A 4 -11.45 -0.13 0.64
N ASP A 5 -10.87 -0.18 -0.55
CA ASP A 5 -11.47 -0.78 -1.73
C ASP A 5 -10.38 -1.43 -2.57
N TRP A 6 -10.72 -2.45 -3.33
CA TRP A 6 -9.81 -3.08 -4.30
C TRP A 6 -10.55 -4.00 -5.24
N ASP A 7 -9.87 -4.34 -6.34
CA ASP A 7 -10.35 -5.31 -7.31
C ASP A 7 -10.01 -6.73 -6.82
N PRO A 8 -11.01 -7.61 -6.61
CA PRO A 8 -10.74 -8.97 -6.12
C PRO A 8 -9.78 -9.78 -7.00
N ALA A 9 -9.82 -9.58 -8.32
CA ALA A 9 -8.91 -10.29 -9.22
C ALA A 9 -7.46 -9.84 -9.01
N LYS A 10 -7.25 -8.54 -8.78
CA LYS A 10 -5.92 -8.01 -8.48
C LYS A 10 -5.44 -8.48 -7.11
N ALA A 11 -6.33 -8.57 -6.14
CA ALA A 11 -5.98 -9.08 -4.81
C ALA A 11 -5.49 -10.52 -4.89
N ALA A 12 -6.19 -11.36 -5.65
CA ALA A 12 -5.81 -12.75 -5.83
C ALA A 12 -4.47 -12.89 -6.55
N ALA A 13 -4.27 -12.10 -7.61
CA ALA A 13 -3.01 -12.11 -8.36
C ALA A 13 -1.85 -11.64 -7.49
N ASN A 14 -2.07 -10.61 -6.68
CA ASN A 14 -1.05 -10.08 -5.78
C ASN A 14 -0.63 -11.12 -4.73
N LEU A 15 -1.60 -11.84 -4.18
CA LEU A 15 -1.32 -12.87 -3.20
C LEU A 15 -0.46 -13.99 -3.81
N ARG A 16 -0.78 -14.41 -5.04
CA ARG A 16 0.02 -15.42 -5.74
C ARG A 16 1.43 -14.94 -6.05
N LYS A 17 1.57 -13.69 -6.46
CA LYS A 17 2.86 -13.15 -6.92
C LYS A 17 3.77 -12.76 -5.75
N HIS A 18 3.21 -12.15 -4.72
CA HIS A 18 4.00 -11.53 -3.64
C HIS A 18 3.78 -12.17 -2.27
N GLY A 19 2.78 -13.04 -2.14
CA GLY A 19 2.46 -13.65 -0.84
C GLY A 19 1.84 -12.67 0.15
N VAL A 20 1.35 -11.54 -0.32
CA VAL A 20 0.77 -10.50 0.53
C VAL A 20 -0.69 -10.30 0.16
N SER A 21 -1.59 -10.42 1.13
CA SER A 21 -3.01 -10.15 0.93
C SER A 21 -3.27 -8.64 1.01
N PHE A 22 -4.34 -8.20 0.37
CA PHE A 22 -4.75 -6.79 0.48
C PHE A 22 -5.32 -6.47 1.87
N GLU A 23 -5.85 -7.47 2.58
CA GLU A 23 -6.24 -7.32 3.98
C GLU A 23 -5.03 -6.98 4.85
N GLU A 24 -3.91 -7.68 4.64
CA GLU A 24 -2.69 -7.35 5.35
C GLU A 24 -2.16 -5.98 4.94
N ALA A 25 -2.21 -5.66 3.64
CA ALA A 25 -1.79 -4.35 3.13
C ALA A 25 -2.58 -3.22 3.78
N GLN A 26 -3.87 -3.41 3.99
CA GLN A 26 -4.73 -2.42 4.64
C GLN A 26 -4.22 -2.06 6.03
N SER A 27 -3.69 -3.02 6.78
CA SER A 27 -3.21 -2.79 8.14
C SER A 27 -2.04 -1.82 8.21
N VAL A 28 -1.30 -1.66 7.12
CA VAL A 28 -0.18 -0.71 7.06
C VAL A 28 -0.65 0.73 7.30
N PHE A 29 -1.88 1.05 6.91
CA PHE A 29 -2.43 2.40 7.08
C PHE A 29 -2.74 2.76 8.54
N HIS A 30 -2.65 1.80 9.44
CA HIS A 30 -2.80 2.02 10.89
C HIS A 30 -1.45 2.17 11.60
N ASP A 31 -0.34 2.00 10.88
CA ASP A 31 1.00 2.18 11.43
C ASP A 31 1.33 3.66 11.49
N GLU A 32 1.49 4.21 12.69
CA GLU A 32 1.77 5.63 12.87
C GLU A 32 3.15 6.06 12.35
N PHE A 33 4.04 5.10 12.10
CA PHE A 33 5.37 5.36 11.55
C PHE A 33 5.44 5.16 10.04
N ALA A 34 4.32 4.84 9.40
CA ALA A 34 4.28 4.65 7.95
C ALA A 34 4.66 5.95 7.22
N VAL A 35 5.34 5.80 6.09
CA VAL A 35 5.80 6.93 5.28
C VAL A 35 5.16 6.82 3.90
N GLN A 36 4.61 7.94 3.43
CA GLN A 36 3.95 7.99 2.13
C GLN A 36 4.80 8.71 1.11
N PHE A 37 4.89 8.13 -0.08
CA PHE A 37 5.59 8.70 -1.23
C PHE A 37 4.61 8.85 -2.39
N PHE A 38 4.86 9.83 -3.25
CA PHE A 38 4.12 9.98 -4.49
C PHE A 38 4.76 9.11 -5.57
N ASP A 39 3.94 8.33 -6.30
CA ASP A 39 4.41 7.47 -7.37
C ASP A 39 4.31 8.21 -8.71
N GLU A 40 5.32 9.01 -9.03
CA GLU A 40 5.33 9.82 -10.25
C GLU A 40 5.30 8.97 -11.52
N ALA A 41 5.89 7.78 -11.48
CA ALA A 41 6.00 6.92 -12.65
C ALA A 41 4.64 6.45 -13.16
N HIS A 42 3.62 6.42 -12.30
CA HIS A 42 2.31 5.89 -12.64
C HIS A 42 1.18 6.89 -12.43
N ALA A 43 1.50 8.20 -12.40
CA ALA A 43 0.52 9.25 -12.12
C ALA A 43 -0.16 9.81 -13.37
N ALA A 44 -0.05 9.15 -14.53
CA ALA A 44 -0.56 9.68 -15.79
C ALA A 44 -2.09 9.86 -15.80
N ASP A 45 -2.83 8.90 -15.25
CA ASP A 45 -4.30 8.91 -15.28
C ASP A 45 -4.90 9.27 -13.93
N GLU A 46 -4.24 8.88 -12.84
CA GLU A 46 -4.66 9.24 -11.49
C GLU A 46 -3.43 9.23 -10.59
N ASP A 47 -3.49 10.01 -9.52
CA ASP A 47 -2.38 10.07 -8.57
C ASP A 47 -2.28 8.77 -7.80
N ARG A 48 -1.09 8.18 -7.83
CA ARG A 48 -0.76 6.98 -7.07
C ARG A 48 0.25 7.31 -6.00
N PHE A 49 0.10 6.62 -4.89
CA PHE A 49 0.96 6.79 -3.72
C PHE A 49 1.53 5.45 -3.32
N LEU A 50 2.69 5.50 -2.67
CA LEU A 50 3.34 4.32 -2.09
C LEU A 50 3.38 4.53 -0.58
N MET A 51 2.80 3.60 0.16
CA MET A 51 2.85 3.64 1.63
C MET A 51 3.80 2.57 2.12
N LEU A 52 4.85 2.99 2.80
CA LEU A 52 5.83 2.10 3.41
C LEU A 52 5.52 2.00 4.89
N GLY A 53 5.15 0.82 5.36
CA GLY A 53 4.77 0.67 6.75
C GLY A 53 4.73 -0.78 7.20
N MET A 54 4.61 -0.94 8.50
CA MET A 54 4.57 -2.25 9.15
C MET A 54 3.14 -2.76 9.17
N SER A 55 2.95 -4.01 8.71
CA SER A 55 1.64 -4.64 8.71
C SER A 55 1.34 -5.30 10.05
N SER A 56 0.08 -5.70 10.23
CA SER A 56 -0.35 -6.48 11.39
C SER A 56 0.37 -7.81 11.52
N GLY A 57 0.91 -8.35 10.41
CA GLY A 57 1.71 -9.57 10.40
C GLY A 57 3.20 -9.33 10.66
N ALA A 58 3.58 -8.14 11.10
CA ALA A 58 4.97 -7.75 11.37
C ALA A 58 5.85 -7.82 10.12
N ASN A 59 5.28 -7.54 8.96
CA ASN A 59 6.00 -7.43 7.70
C ASN A 59 6.06 -5.97 7.27
N LEU A 60 7.24 -5.51 6.88
CA LEU A 60 7.38 -4.18 6.31
C LEU A 60 6.97 -4.25 4.84
N LEU A 61 5.89 -3.56 4.50
CA LEU A 61 5.29 -3.62 3.18
C LEU A 61 5.37 -2.29 2.46
N LEU A 62 5.44 -2.36 1.13
CA LEU A 62 5.24 -1.22 0.26
C LEU A 62 3.90 -1.41 -0.46
N VAL A 63 2.95 -0.54 -0.18
CA VAL A 63 1.58 -0.63 -0.68
C VAL A 63 1.33 0.48 -1.69
N CYS A 64 1.03 0.10 -2.94
CA CYS A 64 0.65 1.06 -3.96
C CYS A 64 -0.86 1.27 -3.88
N HIS A 65 -1.28 2.52 -3.81
CA HIS A 65 -2.70 2.86 -3.67
C HIS A 65 -3.00 4.19 -4.34
N CYS A 66 -4.28 4.43 -4.59
CA CYS A 66 -4.76 5.75 -4.96
C CYS A 66 -5.85 6.17 -3.98
N GLU A 67 -6.13 7.47 -3.95
CA GLU A 67 -7.14 8.05 -3.07
C GLU A 67 -8.31 8.54 -3.91
N ARG A 68 -9.51 8.28 -3.43
CA ARG A 68 -10.76 8.69 -4.09
C ARG A 68 -11.66 9.39 -3.08
N GLY A 69 -12.67 10.11 -3.59
CA GLY A 69 -13.62 10.79 -2.73
C GLY A 69 -12.97 11.79 -1.80
N GLY A 70 -11.95 12.53 -2.29
CA GLY A 70 -11.25 13.50 -1.47
C GLY A 70 -10.41 12.88 -0.35
N GLY A 71 -10.00 11.63 -0.53
CA GLY A 71 -9.21 10.90 0.46
C GLY A 71 -10.04 10.04 1.40
N SER A 72 -11.36 9.98 1.20
CA SER A 72 -12.22 9.16 2.05
C SER A 72 -12.15 7.67 1.69
N VAL A 73 -11.70 7.34 0.47
CA VAL A 73 -11.54 5.97 0.01
C VAL A 73 -10.10 5.75 -0.44
N ILE A 74 -9.48 4.71 0.10
CA ILE A 74 -8.16 4.27 -0.34
C ILE A 74 -8.35 3.00 -1.16
N ARG A 75 -7.95 3.08 -2.44
CA ARG A 75 -8.02 1.91 -3.31
C ARG A 75 -6.64 1.29 -3.42
N ILE A 76 -6.51 0.07 -2.91
CA ILE A 76 -5.25 -0.68 -2.93
C ILE A 76 -5.07 -1.28 -4.33
N ILE A 77 -3.88 -1.10 -4.88
CA ILE A 77 -3.54 -1.56 -6.23
C ILE A 77 -2.58 -2.73 -6.20
N SER A 78 -1.56 -2.66 -5.34
CA SER A 78 -0.60 -3.75 -5.16
C SER A 78 0.08 -3.63 -3.80
N ALA A 79 0.67 -4.73 -3.35
CA ALA A 79 1.40 -4.74 -2.09
C ALA A 79 2.49 -5.82 -2.15
N ARG A 80 3.66 -5.49 -1.66
CA ARG A 80 4.78 -6.43 -1.60
C ARG A 80 5.64 -6.11 -0.38
N LYS A 81 6.51 -7.03 -0.03
CA LYS A 81 7.50 -6.76 1.02
C LYS A 81 8.48 -5.70 0.54
N ALA A 82 8.85 -4.80 1.43
CA ALA A 82 9.83 -3.77 1.13
C ALA A 82 11.21 -4.39 0.90
N THR A 83 11.97 -3.79 -0.01
CA THR A 83 13.36 -4.19 -0.21
C THR A 83 14.21 -3.62 0.94
N LYS A 84 15.46 -4.10 1.03
CA LYS A 84 16.39 -3.60 2.03
C LYS A 84 16.64 -2.10 1.86
N GLN A 85 16.76 -1.64 0.62
CA GLN A 85 16.95 -0.21 0.34
C GLN A 85 15.73 0.60 0.77
N GLU A 86 14.55 0.09 0.47
CA GLU A 86 13.29 0.78 0.84
C GLU A 86 13.13 0.85 2.35
N SER A 87 13.54 -0.19 3.07
CA SER A 87 13.39 -0.26 4.53
C SER A 87 14.15 0.87 5.23
N ALA A 88 15.18 1.41 4.60
CA ALA A 88 15.95 2.51 5.18
C ALA A 88 15.14 3.79 5.36
N PHE A 89 14.02 3.92 4.65
CA PHE A 89 13.14 5.10 4.76
C PHE A 89 12.07 4.95 5.83
N TYR A 90 11.94 3.76 6.42
CA TYR A 90 10.89 3.51 7.39
C TYR A 90 11.22 4.12 8.75
N GLY A 91 10.20 4.73 9.38
CA GLY A 91 10.33 5.26 10.74
C GLY A 91 11.15 6.55 10.86
N ARG A 92 11.35 7.25 9.77
CA ARG A 92 12.17 8.46 9.75
C ARG A 92 11.36 9.72 9.93
#